data_e3f4c1563d7cf2a3f5a1f71dc53b7299
#
_entry.id   e3f4c1563d7cf2a3f5a1f71dc53b7299
#
_cell.length_a   1.000
_cell.length_b   1.000
_cell.length_c   1.000
_cell.angle_alpha   90.00
_cell.angle_beta   90.00
_cell.angle_gamma   90.00
#
_symmetry.space_group_name_H-M   'P 1'
#
loop_
_entity.id
_entity.type
_entity.pdbx_description
1 polymer ?
#
loop_
_entity_poly.entity_id
_entity_poly.type
_entity_poly.pdbx_seq_one_letter_code
_entity_poly.pdbx_strand_id
1 'polypeptide(L)'
;FAFRPIWRIDHNGGVVIFTNVIILTHDWSFLKGLIAINKVNECISSFHALAYNGVSIGENSFIGAGAVILPGTKIGKFCIIGAGSVVKGNIPDYSIVVGNPCKIINDTRKFGEKFLVRSKES
;
A
#
# COMPACT_ATOMS: atom_id res chain seq x y z
N PHE A 1 -0.95 -26.07 -7.59
CA PHE A 1 -0.64 -24.71 -7.11
C PHE A 1 -1.88 -24.09 -6.50
N ALA A 2 -1.98 -24.08 -5.17
CA ALA A 2 -2.99 -23.29 -4.52
C ALA A 2 -2.51 -21.83 -4.50
N PHE A 3 -3.15 -20.98 -5.27
CA PHE A 3 -2.94 -19.54 -5.17
C PHE A 3 -3.53 -19.06 -3.84
N ARG A 4 -2.67 -18.77 -2.88
CA ARG A 4 -3.11 -18.03 -1.70
C ARG A 4 -3.07 -16.55 -2.04
N PRO A 5 -4.14 -15.80 -1.72
CA PRO A 5 -4.07 -14.36 -1.86
C PRO A 5 -2.90 -13.84 -1.03
N ILE A 6 -2.00 -13.09 -1.66
CA ILE A 6 -0.83 -12.52 -1.03
C ILE A 6 -1.06 -11.07 -0.57
N TRP A 7 -2.33 -10.72 -0.38
CA TRP A 7 -2.73 -9.48 0.25
C TRP A 7 -3.61 -9.78 1.48
N ARG A 8 -3.48 -8.96 2.47
CA ARG A 8 -4.21 -9.09 3.72
C ARG A 8 -4.85 -7.76 4.09
N ILE A 9 -6.16 -7.78 4.22
CA ILE A 9 -6.97 -6.65 4.69
C ILE A 9 -7.63 -7.06 5.99
N ASP A 10 -7.57 -6.21 7.00
CA ASP A 10 -8.23 -6.46 8.26
C ASP A 10 -9.73 -6.18 8.13
N HIS A 11 -10.49 -7.23 7.84
CA HIS A 11 -11.93 -7.15 7.63
C HIS A 11 -12.72 -6.77 8.89
N ASN A 12 -12.16 -6.98 10.06
CA ASN A 12 -12.83 -6.65 11.33
C ASN A 12 -12.58 -5.20 11.76
N GLY A 13 -11.72 -4.49 11.05
CA GLY A 13 -11.21 -3.23 11.46
C GLY A 13 -11.68 -2.00 10.67
N GLY A 14 -12.77 -2.07 9.92
CA GLY A 14 -13.33 -0.89 9.26
C GLY A 14 -12.46 -0.33 8.13
N VAL A 15 -11.73 -1.18 7.42
CA VAL A 15 -10.97 -0.75 6.23
C VAL A 15 -11.92 -0.37 5.13
N VAL A 16 -11.69 0.81 4.53
CA VAL A 16 -12.47 1.31 3.39
C VAL A 16 -11.55 1.44 2.19
N ILE A 17 -11.90 0.80 1.10
CA ILE A 17 -11.18 0.87 -0.17
C ILE A 17 -12.13 1.49 -1.20
N PHE A 18 -11.72 2.64 -1.72
CA PHE A 18 -12.53 3.37 -2.69
C PHE A 18 -12.39 2.79 -4.10
N THR A 19 -13.07 3.41 -5.06
CA THR A 19 -13.15 2.93 -6.44
C THR A 19 -11.79 2.98 -7.16
N ASN A 20 -11.59 2.04 -8.08
CA ASN A 20 -10.41 1.95 -8.95
C ASN A 20 -9.07 1.84 -8.21
N VAL A 21 -9.06 1.33 -6.99
CA VAL A 21 -7.83 1.02 -6.28
C VAL A 21 -7.21 -0.24 -6.88
N ILE A 22 -5.91 -0.19 -7.14
CA ILE A 22 -5.15 -1.32 -7.65
C ILE A 22 -4.21 -1.81 -6.56
N ILE A 23 -4.31 -3.08 -6.19
CA ILE A 23 -3.41 -3.72 -5.25
C ILE A 23 -2.56 -4.72 -6.02
N LEU A 24 -1.27 -4.43 -6.14
CA LEU A 24 -0.32 -5.27 -6.86
C LEU A 24 0.43 -6.15 -5.86
N THR A 25 0.37 -7.45 -6.08
CA THR A 25 1.00 -8.43 -5.20
C THR A 25 2.21 -9.10 -5.84
N HIS A 26 2.49 -8.78 -7.10
CA HIS A 26 3.65 -9.31 -7.79
C HIS A 26 4.15 -8.34 -8.85
N ASP A 27 5.44 -8.42 -9.12
CA ASP A 27 6.13 -7.61 -10.13
C ASP A 27 7.31 -8.40 -10.69
N TRP A 28 7.37 -8.50 -12.00
CA TRP A 28 8.44 -9.19 -12.72
C TRP A 28 9.47 -8.24 -13.34
N SER A 29 9.39 -6.95 -13.06
CA SER A 29 10.29 -5.95 -13.65
C SER A 29 11.77 -6.21 -13.35
N PHE A 30 12.08 -6.79 -12.19
CA PHE A 30 13.45 -7.14 -11.82
C PHE A 30 14.13 -8.06 -12.85
N LEU A 31 13.34 -8.87 -13.55
CA LEU A 31 13.85 -9.79 -14.56
C LEU A 31 14.51 -9.05 -15.71
N LYS A 32 14.00 -7.89 -16.08
CA LYS A 32 14.61 -7.06 -17.13
C LYS A 32 16.00 -6.57 -16.71
N GLY A 33 16.14 -6.20 -15.44
CA GLY A 33 17.46 -5.86 -14.91
C GLY A 33 18.44 -7.01 -14.95
N LEU A 34 18.01 -8.21 -14.54
CA LEU A 34 18.84 -9.41 -14.57
C LEU A 34 19.24 -9.78 -16.00
N ILE A 35 18.34 -9.64 -16.97
CA ILE A 35 18.64 -9.86 -18.38
C ILE A 35 19.69 -8.86 -18.84
N ALA A 36 19.53 -7.59 -18.49
CA ALA A 36 20.44 -6.51 -18.90
C ALA A 36 21.89 -6.75 -18.44
N ILE A 37 22.07 -7.34 -17.25
CA ILE A 37 23.42 -7.67 -16.72
C ILE A 37 23.82 -9.12 -16.94
N ASN A 38 23.01 -9.89 -17.67
CA ASN A 38 23.25 -11.31 -18.01
C ASN A 38 23.43 -12.20 -16.76
N LYS A 39 22.57 -12.03 -15.77
CA LYS A 39 22.63 -12.73 -14.49
C LYS A 39 21.36 -13.50 -14.13
N VAL A 40 20.51 -13.82 -15.11
CA VAL A 40 19.23 -14.51 -14.89
C VAL A 40 19.43 -15.83 -14.14
N ASN A 41 20.41 -16.64 -14.60
CA ASN A 41 20.63 -17.98 -14.06
C ASN A 41 21.07 -18.00 -12.59
N GLU A 42 21.67 -16.92 -12.11
CA GLU A 42 22.10 -16.82 -10.72
C GLU A 42 20.96 -16.64 -9.73
N CYS A 43 19.78 -16.25 -10.23
CA CYS A 43 18.62 -15.90 -9.39
C CYS A 43 17.39 -16.77 -9.64
N ILE A 44 17.47 -17.78 -10.51
CA ILE A 44 16.29 -18.58 -10.90
C ILE A 44 15.57 -19.18 -9.67
N SER A 45 16.29 -19.69 -8.71
CA SER A 45 15.71 -20.28 -7.50
C SER A 45 14.99 -19.27 -6.62
N SER A 46 15.24 -17.99 -6.78
CA SER A 46 14.66 -16.92 -6.00
C SER A 46 13.55 -16.15 -6.73
N PHE A 47 13.22 -16.51 -7.96
CA PHE A 47 12.29 -15.77 -8.80
C PHE A 47 10.94 -15.55 -8.14
N HIS A 48 10.38 -16.60 -7.53
CA HIS A 48 9.08 -16.48 -6.87
C HIS A 48 9.11 -15.46 -5.73
N ALA A 49 10.11 -15.55 -4.86
CA ALA A 49 10.26 -14.62 -3.73
C ALA A 49 10.51 -13.19 -4.20
N LEU A 50 11.24 -13.01 -5.31
CA LEU A 50 11.50 -11.68 -5.88
C LEU A 50 10.27 -11.08 -6.56
N ALA A 51 9.45 -11.92 -7.23
CA ALA A 51 8.29 -11.48 -7.99
C ALA A 51 7.06 -11.25 -7.12
N TYR A 52 6.83 -12.11 -6.12
CA TYR A 52 5.61 -12.12 -5.31
C TYR A 52 5.92 -11.59 -3.92
N ASN A 53 5.36 -10.42 -3.61
CA ASN A 53 5.58 -9.77 -2.33
C ASN A 53 4.24 -9.27 -1.79
N GLY A 54 3.81 -9.78 -0.64
CA GLY A 54 2.49 -9.56 -0.10
C GLY A 54 2.24 -8.10 0.29
N VAL A 55 0.97 -7.73 0.27
CA VAL A 55 0.48 -6.42 0.72
C VAL A 55 -0.37 -6.62 1.97
N SER A 56 -0.22 -5.76 2.96
CA SER A 56 -1.09 -5.73 4.14
C SER A 56 -1.62 -4.34 4.40
N ILE A 57 -2.88 -4.26 4.82
CA ILE A 57 -3.57 -3.02 5.17
C ILE A 57 -4.15 -3.18 6.57
N GLY A 58 -3.71 -2.35 7.50
CA GLY A 58 -4.13 -2.40 8.89
C GLY A 58 -5.55 -1.86 9.12
N GLU A 59 -6.10 -2.14 10.31
CA GLU A 59 -7.46 -1.77 10.66
C GLU A 59 -7.74 -0.27 10.53
N ASN A 60 -8.98 0.07 10.20
CA ASN A 60 -9.47 1.44 10.09
C ASN A 60 -8.66 2.33 9.15
N SER A 61 -8.04 1.75 8.15
CA SER A 61 -7.36 2.52 7.10
C SER A 61 -8.31 2.82 5.95
N PHE A 62 -8.08 3.95 5.29
CA PHE A 62 -8.83 4.41 4.13
C PHE A 62 -7.91 4.51 2.93
N ILE A 63 -8.31 3.86 1.84
CA ILE A 63 -7.58 3.90 0.59
C ILE A 63 -8.37 4.69 -0.43
N GLY A 64 -7.86 5.85 -0.80
CA GLY A 64 -8.52 6.78 -1.72
C GLY A 64 -8.62 6.25 -3.15
N ALA A 65 -9.55 6.81 -3.90
CA ALA A 65 -9.84 6.40 -5.26
C ALA A 65 -8.61 6.44 -6.16
N GLY A 66 -8.43 5.41 -6.98
CA GLY A 66 -7.34 5.35 -7.94
C GLY A 66 -5.95 5.17 -7.35
N ALA A 67 -5.81 4.92 -6.06
CA ALA A 67 -4.52 4.62 -5.45
C ALA A 67 -3.97 3.31 -5.99
N VAL A 68 -2.65 3.23 -6.11
CA VAL A 68 -1.93 2.01 -6.52
C VAL A 68 -1.05 1.58 -5.36
N ILE A 69 -1.30 0.38 -4.86
CA ILE A 69 -0.54 -0.20 -3.76
C ILE A 69 0.44 -1.21 -4.36
N LEU A 70 1.74 -0.92 -4.26
CA LEU A 70 2.78 -1.74 -4.87
C LEU A 70 3.12 -2.97 -4.03
N PRO A 71 3.71 -4.00 -4.66
CA PRO A 71 4.08 -5.22 -3.94
C PRO A 71 4.97 -4.94 -2.73
N GLY A 72 4.73 -5.67 -1.65
CA GLY A 72 5.48 -5.54 -0.40
C GLY A 72 5.07 -4.39 0.49
N THR A 73 4.06 -3.61 0.11
CA THR A 73 3.57 -2.49 0.91
C THR A 73 2.89 -2.99 2.18
N LYS A 74 3.25 -2.39 3.31
CA LYS A 74 2.62 -2.63 4.61
C LYS A 74 2.05 -1.32 5.12
N ILE A 75 0.74 -1.20 5.06
CA ILE A 75 0.02 -0.02 5.56
C ILE A 75 -0.42 -0.33 6.99
N GLY A 76 -0.05 0.54 7.92
CA GLY A 76 -0.39 0.41 9.32
C GLY A 76 -1.88 0.65 9.60
N LYS A 77 -2.20 0.82 10.87
CA LYS A 77 -3.56 1.09 11.35
C LYS A 77 -3.90 2.57 11.22
N PHE A 78 -5.17 2.87 10.97
CA PHE A 78 -5.68 4.23 10.93
C PHE A 78 -4.95 5.12 9.93
N CYS A 79 -4.48 4.54 8.83
CA CYS A 79 -3.83 5.28 7.76
C CYS A 79 -4.85 5.83 6.77
N ILE A 80 -4.52 6.95 6.16
CA ILE A 80 -5.29 7.51 5.04
C ILE A 80 -4.37 7.63 3.84
N ILE A 81 -4.72 6.94 2.78
CA ILE A 81 -4.02 7.02 1.51
C ILE A 81 -4.82 7.92 0.57
N GLY A 82 -4.22 9.02 0.14
CA GLY A 82 -4.87 9.97 -0.74
C GLY A 82 -5.18 9.39 -2.12
N ALA A 83 -6.21 9.93 -2.76
CA ALA A 83 -6.60 9.51 -4.10
C ALA A 83 -5.43 9.66 -5.09
N GLY A 84 -5.28 8.68 -5.98
CA GLY A 84 -4.24 8.70 -7.00
C GLY A 84 -2.81 8.49 -6.50
N SER A 85 -2.61 8.19 -5.23
CA SER A 85 -1.29 7.95 -4.67
C SER A 85 -0.71 6.61 -5.13
N VAL A 86 0.61 6.56 -5.26
CA VAL A 86 1.34 5.31 -5.50
C VAL A 86 2.16 4.98 -4.26
N VAL A 87 1.81 3.89 -3.58
CA VAL A 87 2.30 3.58 -2.25
C VAL A 87 3.22 2.38 -2.29
N LYS A 88 4.37 2.51 -1.63
CA LYS A 88 5.37 1.45 -1.50
C LYS A 88 6.03 1.50 -0.13
N GLY A 89 6.38 0.34 0.39
CA GLY A 89 7.14 0.21 1.63
C GLY A 89 6.25 0.20 2.88
N ASN A 90 6.85 0.51 4.01
CA ASN A 90 6.18 0.48 5.30
C ASN A 90 5.58 1.85 5.62
N ILE A 91 4.28 1.89 5.79
CA ILE A 91 3.56 3.10 6.19
C ILE A 91 3.19 2.95 7.68
N PRO A 92 3.75 3.79 8.55
CA PRO A 92 3.47 3.72 9.99
C PRO A 92 2.00 3.97 10.31
N ASP A 93 1.56 3.48 11.47
CA ASP A 93 0.22 3.75 11.98
C ASP A 93 -0.08 5.25 12.00
N TYR A 94 -1.34 5.63 11.80
CA TYR A 94 -1.83 7.00 11.85
C TYR A 94 -1.21 7.95 10.81
N SER A 95 -0.70 7.42 9.70
CA SER A 95 -0.10 8.25 8.64
C SER A 95 -1.13 8.65 7.60
N ILE A 96 -1.07 9.90 7.16
CA ILE A 96 -1.72 10.37 5.94
C ILE A 96 -0.67 10.48 4.86
N VAL A 97 -0.86 9.75 3.78
CA VAL A 97 0.12 9.59 2.70
C VAL A 97 -0.51 10.01 1.38
N VAL A 98 0.20 10.82 0.62
CA VAL A 98 -0.27 11.28 -0.70
C VAL A 98 0.88 11.31 -1.72
N GLY A 99 0.52 11.21 -2.97
CA GLY A 99 1.40 11.50 -4.10
C GLY A 99 2.08 10.29 -4.71
N ASN A 100 2.89 10.59 -5.72
CA ASN A 100 3.75 9.64 -6.44
C ASN A 100 5.10 10.31 -6.73
N PRO A 101 6.19 9.91 -6.07
CA PRO A 101 6.21 8.93 -4.97
C PRO A 101 5.44 9.44 -3.75
N CYS A 102 4.87 8.52 -2.99
CA CYS A 102 4.06 8.89 -1.85
C CYS A 102 4.91 9.51 -0.73
N LYS A 103 4.31 10.44 0.01
CA LYS A 103 4.93 11.09 1.17
C LYS A 103 3.95 11.15 2.32
N ILE A 104 4.44 10.96 3.53
CA ILE A 104 3.68 11.19 4.75
C ILE A 104 3.56 12.69 4.94
N ILE A 105 2.33 13.20 4.97
CA ILE A 105 2.07 14.65 5.05
C ILE A 105 1.44 15.08 6.36
N ASN A 106 0.84 14.16 7.11
CA ASN A 106 0.16 14.49 8.35
C ASN A 106 -0.09 13.22 9.17
N ASP A 107 -0.66 13.43 10.36
CA ASP A 107 -1.13 12.38 11.26
C ASP A 107 -2.65 12.34 11.23
N THR A 108 -3.22 11.14 11.14
CA THR A 108 -4.67 10.92 11.04
C THR A 108 -5.43 11.50 12.22
N ARG A 109 -4.84 11.47 13.42
CA ARG A 109 -5.45 12.02 14.63
C ARG A 109 -5.60 13.52 14.59
N LYS A 110 -4.59 14.22 14.10
CA LYS A 110 -4.64 15.68 13.88
C LYS A 110 -5.70 16.05 12.83
N PHE A 111 -5.78 15.26 11.79
CA PHE A 111 -6.80 15.41 10.76
C PHE A 111 -8.21 15.28 11.38
N GLY A 112 -8.42 14.27 12.23
CA GLY A 112 -9.68 14.08 12.95
C GLY A 112 -10.04 15.25 13.87
N GLU A 113 -9.08 15.75 14.63
CA GLU A 113 -9.25 16.91 15.50
C GLU A 113 -9.74 18.15 14.74
N LYS A 114 -9.22 18.36 13.55
CA LYS A 114 -9.63 19.46 12.65
C LYS A 114 -11.12 19.39 12.35
N PHE A 115 -11.65 18.21 12.05
CA PHE A 115 -13.09 18.05 11.79
C PHE A 115 -13.93 18.21 13.04
N LEU A 116 -13.43 17.82 14.19
CA LEU A 116 -14.10 18.03 15.45
C LEU A 116 -14.32 19.52 15.72
N VAL A 117 -13.29 20.33 15.50
CA VAL A 117 -13.36 21.80 15.62
C VAL A 117 -14.38 22.36 14.63
N ARG A 118 -14.32 21.96 13.36
CA ARG A 118 -15.25 22.44 12.32
C ARG A 118 -16.71 22.09 12.63
N SER A 119 -16.96 20.92 13.21
CA SER A 119 -18.33 20.53 13.55
C SER A 119 -18.95 21.39 14.64
N LYS A 120 -18.15 22.00 15.51
CA LYS A 120 -18.60 22.90 16.56
C LYS A 120 -18.86 24.32 16.10
N GLU A 121 -18.35 24.68 14.92
CA GLU A 121 -18.51 26.00 14.33
C GLU A 121 -19.75 26.14 13.44
N SER A 122 -20.40 25.01 13.12
CA SER A 122 -21.58 24.98 12.26
C SER A 122 -22.91 25.03 13.00
#